data_1906351c1247d1cb38b71eb429b8440b
#
_entry.id   1906351c1247d1cb38b71eb429b8440b
#
_cell.length_a   1.000
_cell.length_b   1.000
_cell.length_c   1.000
_cell.angle_alpha   90.00
_cell.angle_beta   90.00
_cell.angle_gamma   90.00
#
_symmetry.space_group_name_H-M   'P 1'
#
loop_
_entity.id
_entity.type
_entity.pdbx_description
1 polymer ?
#
loop_
_entity_poly.entity_id
_entity_poly.type
_entity_poly.pdbx_seq_one_letter_code
_entity_poly.pdbx_strand_id
1 'polypeptide(L)'
;MHDHDHHDHHHEHDHSYMHAHGIAHSHGHVHENQKAVVNRLARAIGHLEKVKRMVEEGYDCSEVLVQLAAVRSALENTGKVILTDHMRHCMVDAVAAGDESAIDDLCNAIDKFIK
;
A
#
# COMPACT_ATOMS: atom_id res chain seq x y z
N MET A 1 40.18 14.89 6.98
CA MET A 1 39.45 15.21 5.75
C MET A 1 38.40 14.15 5.53
N HIS A 2 37.19 14.43 5.96
CA HIS A 2 36.07 13.48 5.85
C HIS A 2 35.35 13.81 4.56
N ASP A 3 35.54 12.94 3.59
CA ASP A 3 34.75 12.94 2.38
C ASP A 3 33.41 12.32 2.74
N HIS A 4 32.44 13.16 3.03
CA HIS A 4 31.07 12.71 3.19
C HIS A 4 30.51 12.49 1.79
N ASP A 5 30.73 11.28 1.32
CA ASP A 5 30.05 10.78 0.15
C ASP A 5 28.57 10.68 0.50
N HIS A 6 27.86 11.75 0.22
CA HIS A 6 26.41 11.71 0.21
C HIS A 6 26.03 10.84 -0.97
N HIS A 7 25.94 9.54 -0.70
CA HIS A 7 25.21 8.67 -1.59
C HIS A 7 23.77 9.14 -1.58
N ASP A 8 23.51 10.04 -2.48
CA ASP A 8 22.17 10.35 -2.90
C ASP A 8 21.60 9.06 -3.49
N HIS A 9 20.98 8.28 -2.63
CA HIS A 9 20.20 7.14 -3.08
C HIS A 9 18.98 7.72 -3.78
N HIS A 10 19.20 8.14 -5.02
CA HIS A 10 18.11 8.24 -5.95
C HIS A 10 17.51 6.86 -6.04
N HIS A 11 16.51 6.61 -5.23
CA HIS A 11 15.58 5.55 -5.55
C HIS A 11 14.87 5.99 -6.83
N GLU A 12 15.57 5.83 -7.92
CA GLU A 12 14.90 5.75 -9.19
C GLU A 12 13.95 4.57 -9.04
N HIS A 13 12.69 4.89 -8.77
CA HIS A 13 11.66 3.90 -8.93
C HIS A 13 11.79 3.39 -10.36
N ASP A 14 12.26 2.17 -10.46
CA ASP A 14 12.56 1.59 -11.75
C ASP A 14 11.28 1.36 -12.51
N HIS A 15 10.83 2.41 -13.20
CA HIS A 15 9.69 2.31 -14.11
C HIS A 15 9.90 1.22 -15.16
N SER A 16 11.14 0.89 -15.47
CA SER A 16 11.47 -0.17 -16.40
C SER A 16 11.08 -1.54 -15.86
N TYR A 17 11.15 -1.76 -14.55
CA TYR A 17 10.70 -2.99 -13.91
C TYR A 17 9.19 -3.19 -14.08
N MET A 18 8.40 -2.15 -13.89
CA MET A 18 6.93 -2.20 -14.05
C MET A 18 6.53 -2.51 -15.49
N HIS A 19 7.24 -1.94 -16.47
CA HIS A 19 7.00 -2.22 -17.88
C HIS A 19 7.39 -3.64 -18.27
N ALA A 20 8.49 -4.18 -17.74
CA ALA A 20 8.97 -5.52 -18.04
C ALA A 20 8.04 -6.61 -17.50
N HIS A 21 7.27 -6.33 -16.44
CA HIS A 21 6.34 -7.29 -15.83
C HIS A 21 4.90 -7.14 -16.32
N GLY A 22 4.65 -6.31 -17.32
CA GLY A 22 3.33 -6.13 -17.92
C GLY A 22 2.29 -5.54 -16.96
N ILE A 23 2.73 -4.86 -15.92
CA ILE A 23 1.84 -4.14 -15.02
C ILE A 23 1.29 -2.94 -15.77
N ALA A 24 -0.03 -2.90 -15.96
CA ALA A 24 -0.70 -1.80 -16.63
C ALA A 24 -0.41 -0.49 -15.90
N HIS A 25 0.36 0.34 -16.53
CA HIS A 25 0.68 1.66 -16.01
C HIS A 25 -0.36 2.64 -16.51
N SER A 26 -1.33 2.95 -15.67
CA SER A 26 -2.30 3.98 -15.98
C SER A 26 -1.68 5.35 -15.75
N HIS A 27 -1.19 5.99 -16.82
CA HIS A 27 -0.56 7.31 -16.74
C HIS A 27 -1.53 8.46 -16.39
N GLY A 28 -2.83 8.19 -16.33
CA GLY A 28 -3.86 9.21 -16.11
C GLY A 28 -4.28 9.41 -14.66
N HIS A 29 -3.84 8.55 -13.75
CA HIS A 29 -4.34 8.56 -12.37
C HIS A 29 -3.23 8.94 -11.40
N VAL A 30 -3.10 10.24 -11.15
CA VAL A 30 -2.36 10.74 -9.99
C VAL A 30 -3.30 10.59 -8.79
N HIS A 31 -3.08 9.57 -7.97
CA HIS A 31 -3.79 9.44 -6.71
C HIS A 31 -3.26 10.53 -5.77
N GLU A 32 -4.11 11.50 -5.41
CA GLU A 32 -3.75 12.57 -4.48
C GLU A 32 -3.18 12.03 -3.18
N ASN A 33 -3.64 10.84 -2.77
CA ASN A 33 -3.25 10.20 -1.52
C ASN A 33 -2.11 9.17 -1.68
N GLN A 34 -1.49 9.07 -2.84
CA GLN A 34 -0.43 8.06 -3.08
C GLN A 34 0.68 8.16 -2.03
N LYS A 35 1.20 9.36 -1.78
CA LYS A 35 2.26 9.57 -0.79
C LYS A 35 1.80 9.21 0.63
N ALA A 36 0.58 9.58 0.99
CA ALA A 36 0.00 9.24 2.28
C ALA A 36 -0.17 7.73 2.44
N VAL A 37 -0.62 7.04 1.40
CA VAL A 37 -0.75 5.57 1.39
C VAL A 37 0.62 4.90 1.54
N VAL A 38 1.61 5.33 0.77
CA VAL A 38 2.98 4.81 0.87
C VAL A 38 3.53 5.00 2.28
N ASN A 39 3.33 6.17 2.88
CA ASN A 39 3.78 6.44 4.25
C ASN A 39 3.07 5.57 5.28
N ARG A 40 1.78 5.31 5.12
CA ARG A 40 1.03 4.40 5.99
C ARG A 40 1.54 2.97 5.88
N LEU A 41 1.81 2.51 4.65
CA LEU A 41 2.39 1.18 4.43
C LEU A 41 3.79 1.07 5.01
N ALA A 42 4.62 2.08 4.85
CA ALA A 42 5.98 2.10 5.42
C ALA A 42 5.94 1.98 6.95
N ARG A 43 5.02 2.69 7.61
CA ARG A 43 4.84 2.57 9.06
C ARG A 43 4.35 1.19 9.47
N ALA A 44 3.42 0.60 8.72
CA ALA A 44 2.92 -0.75 8.98
C ALA A 44 4.03 -1.80 8.80
N ILE A 45 4.87 -1.64 7.78
CA ILE A 45 6.03 -2.52 7.56
C ILE A 45 6.99 -2.45 8.73
N GLY A 46 7.35 -1.26 9.20
CA GLY A 46 8.22 -1.09 10.36
C GLY A 46 7.62 -1.67 11.63
N HIS A 47 6.34 -1.51 11.84
CA HIS A 47 5.62 -2.09 12.98
C HIS A 47 5.59 -3.62 12.90
N LEU A 48 5.35 -4.17 11.71
CA LEU A 48 5.37 -5.62 11.51
C LEU A 48 6.77 -6.22 11.75
N GLU A 49 7.82 -5.53 11.33
CA GLU A 49 9.20 -5.94 11.63
C GLU A 49 9.47 -5.97 13.13
N LYS A 50 8.94 -4.99 13.88
CA LYS A 50 9.01 -5.00 15.34
C LYS A 50 8.30 -6.22 15.92
N VAL A 51 7.11 -6.56 15.43
CA VAL A 51 6.37 -7.75 15.88
C VAL A 51 7.17 -9.01 15.62
N LYS A 52 7.79 -9.11 14.45
CA LYS A 52 8.67 -10.23 14.10
C LYS A 52 9.80 -10.38 15.11
N ARG A 53 10.48 -9.28 15.46
CA ARG A 53 11.55 -9.30 16.48
C ARG A 53 11.03 -9.71 17.87
N MET A 54 9.84 -9.26 18.24
CA MET A 54 9.22 -9.67 19.49
C MET A 54 9.04 -11.19 19.57
N VAL A 55 8.61 -11.81 18.48
CA VAL A 55 8.50 -13.28 18.39
C VAL A 55 9.86 -13.94 18.49
N GLU A 56 10.85 -13.45 17.77
CA GLU A 56 12.23 -13.97 17.79
C GLU A 56 12.85 -13.88 19.18
N GLU A 57 12.56 -12.81 19.92
CA GLU A 57 13.08 -12.56 21.28
C GLU A 57 12.27 -13.23 22.38
N GLY A 58 11.20 -13.93 22.03
CA GLY A 58 10.40 -14.69 22.97
C GLY A 58 9.47 -13.87 23.86
N TYR A 59 8.98 -12.74 23.38
CA TYR A 59 7.98 -11.93 24.08
C TYR A 59 6.72 -12.74 24.37
N ASP A 60 6.01 -12.36 25.42
CA ASP A 60 4.74 -12.99 25.76
C ASP A 60 3.73 -12.89 24.61
N CYS A 61 3.02 -13.98 24.37
CA CYS A 61 2.06 -14.08 23.24
C CYS A 61 0.97 -13.00 23.30
N SER A 62 0.54 -12.61 24.49
CA SER A 62 -0.48 -11.57 24.63
C SER A 62 0.04 -10.20 24.16
N GLU A 63 1.30 -9.89 24.44
CA GLU A 63 1.93 -8.66 23.97
C GLU A 63 2.11 -8.67 22.45
N VAL A 64 2.55 -9.79 21.89
CA VAL A 64 2.69 -9.98 20.43
C VAL A 64 1.34 -9.80 19.74
N LEU A 65 0.29 -10.41 20.25
CA LEU A 65 -1.05 -10.35 19.65
C LEU A 65 -1.63 -8.94 19.66
N VAL A 66 -1.40 -8.17 20.73
CA VAL A 66 -1.83 -6.76 20.80
C VAL A 66 -1.15 -5.93 19.70
N GLN A 67 0.16 -6.12 19.53
CA GLN A 67 0.92 -5.41 18.49
C GLN A 67 0.51 -5.85 17.09
N LEU A 68 0.28 -7.14 16.89
CA LEU A 68 -0.18 -7.66 15.61
C LEU A 68 -1.58 -7.15 15.25
N ALA A 69 -2.47 -7.05 16.23
CA ALA A 69 -3.79 -6.45 16.04
C ALA A 69 -3.71 -4.99 15.60
N ALA A 70 -2.76 -4.24 16.15
CA ALA A 70 -2.52 -2.85 15.73
C ALA A 70 -2.04 -2.77 14.28
N VAL A 71 -1.16 -3.67 13.84
CA VAL A 71 -0.72 -3.76 12.44
C VAL A 71 -1.91 -4.08 11.52
N ARG A 72 -2.72 -5.04 11.91
CA ARG A 72 -3.93 -5.40 11.16
C ARG A 72 -4.87 -4.20 10.97
N SER A 73 -5.14 -3.46 12.04
CA SER A 73 -5.97 -2.26 11.98
C SER A 73 -5.38 -1.18 11.09
N ALA A 74 -4.06 -0.99 11.14
CA ALA A 74 -3.38 -0.04 10.26
C ALA A 74 -3.51 -0.42 8.79
N LEU A 75 -3.43 -1.71 8.46
CA LEU A 75 -3.61 -2.22 7.10
C LEU A 75 -5.06 -2.06 6.63
N GLU A 76 -6.03 -2.37 7.47
CA GLU A 76 -7.46 -2.16 7.16
C GLU A 76 -7.76 -0.68 6.87
N ASN A 77 -7.25 0.22 7.69
CA ASN A 77 -7.42 1.65 7.49
C ASN A 77 -6.73 2.14 6.20
N THR A 78 -5.55 1.60 5.89
CA THR A 78 -4.87 1.90 4.63
C THR A 78 -5.69 1.42 3.44
N GLY A 79 -6.25 0.24 3.51
CA GLY A 79 -7.15 -0.29 2.48
C GLY A 79 -8.38 0.59 2.27
N LYS A 80 -8.97 1.12 3.34
CA LYS A 80 -10.09 2.07 3.24
C LYS A 80 -9.70 3.37 2.54
N VAL A 81 -8.49 3.88 2.80
CA VAL A 81 -7.99 5.08 2.12
C VAL A 81 -7.83 4.81 0.63
N ILE A 82 -7.24 3.68 0.26
CA ILE A 82 -7.07 3.26 -1.13
C ILE A 82 -8.42 3.14 -1.82
N LEU A 83 -9.38 2.47 -1.20
CA LEU A 83 -10.72 2.28 -1.74
C LEU A 83 -11.44 3.60 -1.96
N THR A 84 -11.41 4.49 -0.97
CA THR A 84 -12.05 5.81 -1.05
C THR A 84 -11.46 6.64 -2.19
N ASP A 85 -10.14 6.63 -2.32
CA ASP A 85 -9.43 7.34 -3.38
C ASP A 85 -9.79 6.78 -4.75
N HIS A 86 -9.84 5.46 -4.87
CA HIS A 86 -10.21 4.78 -6.11
C HIS A 86 -11.65 5.09 -6.53
N MET A 87 -12.59 5.10 -5.59
CA MET A 87 -13.97 5.47 -5.87
C MET A 87 -14.10 6.91 -6.36
N ARG A 88 -13.34 7.84 -5.78
CA ARG A 88 -13.40 9.26 -6.17
C ARG A 88 -12.83 9.52 -7.56
N HIS A 89 -11.71 8.87 -7.91
CA HIS A 89 -10.93 9.23 -9.08
C HIS A 89 -11.08 8.25 -10.25
N CYS A 90 -11.29 6.98 -9.99
CA CYS A 90 -11.31 5.96 -11.02
C CYS A 90 -12.72 5.45 -11.31
N MET A 91 -13.54 5.27 -10.28
CA MET A 91 -14.87 4.68 -10.44
C MET A 91 -15.83 5.63 -11.16
N VAL A 92 -15.78 6.91 -10.85
CA VAL A 92 -16.62 7.92 -11.51
C VAL A 92 -16.36 7.92 -13.02
N ASP A 93 -15.10 7.88 -13.43
CA ASP A 93 -14.73 7.82 -14.85
C ASP A 93 -15.16 6.51 -15.50
N ALA A 94 -15.00 5.38 -14.83
CA ALA A 94 -15.42 4.07 -15.31
C ALA A 94 -16.94 4.00 -15.51
N VAL A 95 -17.71 4.54 -14.60
CA VAL A 95 -19.18 4.60 -14.72
C VAL A 95 -19.59 5.50 -15.88
N ALA A 96 -18.97 6.68 -16.01
CA ALA A 96 -19.26 7.61 -17.10
C ALA A 96 -18.90 7.04 -18.48
N ALA A 97 -17.84 6.23 -18.55
CA ALA A 97 -17.40 5.57 -19.78
C ALA A 97 -18.16 4.27 -20.09
N GLY A 98 -19.00 3.78 -19.16
CA GLY A 98 -19.68 2.50 -19.30
C GLY A 98 -18.75 1.30 -19.19
N ASP A 99 -17.63 1.44 -18.51
CA ASP A 99 -16.64 0.37 -18.33
C ASP A 99 -17.06 -0.58 -17.20
N GLU A 100 -17.90 -1.54 -17.53
CA GLU A 100 -18.40 -2.54 -16.57
C GLU A 100 -17.29 -3.46 -16.04
N SER A 101 -16.26 -3.72 -16.85
CA SER A 101 -15.13 -4.55 -16.46
C SER A 101 -14.34 -3.94 -15.30
N ALA A 102 -14.07 -2.64 -15.36
CA ALA A 102 -13.39 -1.93 -14.27
C ALA A 102 -14.22 -1.93 -12.99
N ILE A 103 -15.54 -1.79 -13.10
CA ILE A 103 -16.46 -1.84 -11.96
C ILE A 103 -16.47 -3.24 -11.33
N ASP A 104 -16.55 -4.28 -12.14
CA ASP A 104 -16.54 -5.67 -11.66
C ASP A 104 -15.22 -6.01 -10.98
N ASP A 105 -14.09 -5.59 -11.55
CA ASP A 105 -12.76 -5.80 -10.97
C ASP A 105 -12.65 -5.14 -9.58
N LEU A 106 -13.16 -3.93 -9.43
CA LEU A 106 -13.16 -3.24 -8.14
C LEU A 106 -14.06 -3.96 -7.12
N CYS A 107 -15.26 -4.36 -7.51
CA CYS A 107 -16.17 -5.11 -6.64
C CYS A 107 -15.53 -6.40 -6.15
N ASN A 108 -14.86 -7.13 -7.04
CA ASN A 108 -14.13 -8.35 -6.68
C ASN A 108 -12.98 -8.08 -5.71
N ALA A 109 -12.25 -7.00 -5.92
CA ALA A 109 -11.16 -6.59 -5.02
C ALA A 109 -11.68 -6.22 -3.63
N ILE A 110 -12.79 -5.51 -3.56
CA ILE A 110 -13.46 -5.16 -2.29
C ILE A 110 -13.87 -6.42 -1.53
N ASP A 111 -14.50 -7.38 -2.21
CA ASP A 111 -14.93 -8.64 -1.60
C ASP A 111 -13.76 -9.41 -1.01
N LYS A 112 -12.64 -9.46 -1.71
CA LYS A 112 -11.42 -10.11 -1.21
C LYS A 112 -10.82 -9.39 -0.02
N PHE A 113 -10.87 -8.07 0.00
CA PHE A 113 -10.30 -7.27 1.08
C PHE A 113 -11.13 -7.37 2.37
N ILE A 114 -12.44 -7.37 2.26
CA ILE A 114 -13.35 -7.42 3.42
C ILE A 114 -13.35 -8.81 4.10
N LYS A 115 -13.07 -9.85 3.35
CA LYS A 115 -12.94 -11.21 3.92
C LYS A 115 -11.65 -11.34 4.72
#